data_17e867f2aac3f5fc050909deb052c57e
#
_entry.id   17e867f2aac3f5fc050909deb052c57e
#
_cell.length_a   1.000
_cell.length_b   1.000
_cell.length_c   1.000
_cell.angle_alpha   90.00
_cell.angle_beta   90.00
_cell.angle_gamma   90.00
#
_symmetry.space_group_name_H-M   'P 1'
#
loop_
_entity.id
_entity.type
_entity.pdbx_description
1 polymer ?
#
loop_
_entity_poly.entity_id
_entity_poly.type
_entity_poly.pdbx_seq_one_letter_code
_entity_poly.pdbx_strand_id
1 'polypeptide(L)'
;MKRLWSAVLTLALSVATPAFADTNLVFAFWGDPPEVPPFQKIATDYMARHPDVHIELQNAPWSGYFTKLDAQLAAGGGPDVFFITNVPSYAARNTLEDLGPWIAKDKFPIDQYVKDSLRIHSLNGKLYSIPRDSATNVLYYNKDDFDKAGIKYPDGNWKWADLQDAAKKLTVSDGGRVTRYGLVLESNQWPMFVYQNGGAVFDDPVQPTTFALSDDKAVAAIQWLGDLINKDKSVPNFQEADQMGGTASMFAADQASMSITNASRLGSYAGAPFQWAVAPLPSGPDGTRANEAGGAGFAINANSKVKDAAWDFLQYLAGPEGQIAFASTGGSPAVPAMIGNADVKAAFKAPFADVFFSETEVGKVFPQFPKYVDITNNDIQPALDRVWNGEATASDSLGAIKDQVNAELKAQ
;
A
#
# COMPACT_ATOMS: atom_id res chain seq x y z
N MET A 1 76.82 -51.78 -16.15
CA MET A 1 75.54 -51.72 -15.44
C MET A 1 75.03 -50.31 -15.55
N LYS A 2 74.12 -50.08 -16.50
CA LYS A 2 73.47 -48.71 -16.73
C LYS A 2 72.09 -48.75 -16.06
N ARG A 3 71.89 -47.93 -15.03
CA ARG A 3 70.58 -47.75 -14.39
C ARG A 3 69.77 -46.70 -15.17
N LEU A 4 68.64 -47.11 -15.75
CA LEU A 4 67.63 -46.27 -16.33
C LEU A 4 66.74 -45.74 -15.18
N TRP A 5 66.64 -44.43 -15.05
CA TRP A 5 65.66 -43.80 -14.19
C TRP A 5 64.46 -43.42 -15.07
N SER A 6 63.30 -44.06 -14.80
CA SER A 6 62.02 -43.66 -15.37
C SER A 6 61.43 -42.50 -14.56
N ALA A 7 61.35 -41.35 -15.14
CA ALA A 7 60.59 -40.21 -14.56
C ALA A 7 59.08 -40.38 -14.82
N VAL A 8 58.28 -40.57 -13.77
CA VAL A 8 56.83 -40.56 -13.83
C VAL A 8 56.36 -39.09 -13.78
N LEU A 9 55.85 -38.59 -14.89
CA LEU A 9 55.26 -37.26 -14.98
C LEU A 9 53.79 -37.34 -14.49
N THR A 10 53.50 -36.89 -13.28
CA THR A 10 52.14 -36.80 -12.74
C THR A 10 51.49 -35.54 -13.31
N LEU A 11 50.56 -35.71 -14.22
CA LEU A 11 49.73 -34.62 -14.78
C LEU A 11 48.64 -34.28 -13.74
N ALA A 12 48.79 -33.17 -13.02
CA ALA A 12 47.74 -32.66 -12.15
C ALA A 12 46.69 -31.98 -13.03
N LEU A 13 45.53 -32.60 -13.22
CA LEU A 13 44.34 -31.95 -13.76
C LEU A 13 43.83 -30.95 -12.73
N SER A 14 44.12 -29.68 -12.94
CA SER A 14 43.44 -28.58 -12.26
C SER A 14 42.00 -28.55 -12.78
N VAL A 15 41.05 -29.02 -12.01
CA VAL A 15 39.62 -28.74 -12.22
C VAL A 15 39.44 -27.25 -11.91
N ALA A 16 39.40 -26.43 -12.96
CA ALA A 16 38.98 -25.05 -12.82
C ALA A 16 37.48 -25.07 -12.45
N THR A 17 37.18 -24.82 -11.19
CA THR A 17 35.81 -24.40 -10.80
C THR A 17 35.48 -23.13 -11.56
N PRO A 18 34.34 -23.07 -12.27
CA PRO A 18 33.93 -21.81 -12.87
C PRO A 18 33.80 -20.80 -11.72
N ALA A 19 34.59 -19.75 -11.74
CA ALA A 19 34.35 -18.58 -10.91
C ALA A 19 33.06 -17.96 -11.45
N PHE A 20 31.95 -18.20 -10.79
CA PHE A 20 30.76 -17.41 -11.00
C PHE A 20 31.15 -15.96 -10.63
N ALA A 21 30.95 -15.03 -11.56
CA ALA A 21 31.17 -13.62 -11.26
C ALA A 21 30.15 -13.23 -10.20
N ASP A 22 30.61 -12.68 -9.08
CA ASP A 22 29.73 -12.18 -8.02
C ASP A 22 28.77 -11.14 -8.61
N THR A 23 27.49 -11.44 -8.55
CA THR A 23 26.42 -10.54 -9.01
C THR A 23 26.02 -9.63 -7.88
N ASN A 24 26.25 -8.32 -8.03
CA ASN A 24 25.76 -7.33 -7.07
C ASN A 24 24.36 -6.87 -7.51
N LEU A 25 23.36 -7.05 -6.65
CA LEU A 25 21.99 -6.65 -6.85
C LEU A 25 21.59 -5.62 -5.77
N VAL A 26 20.96 -4.54 -6.18
CA VAL A 26 20.45 -3.52 -5.26
C VAL A 26 18.95 -3.69 -5.10
N PHE A 27 18.49 -3.92 -3.86
CA PHE A 27 17.08 -4.00 -3.50
C PHE A 27 16.67 -2.79 -2.67
N ALA A 28 15.73 -1.98 -3.21
CA ALA A 28 15.20 -0.81 -2.52
C ALA A 28 13.76 -1.04 -2.03
N PHE A 29 13.50 -0.61 -0.80
CA PHE A 29 12.18 -0.70 -0.20
C PHE A 29 11.93 0.43 0.80
N TRP A 30 10.65 0.79 0.99
CA TRP A 30 10.29 1.64 2.12
C TRP A 30 9.94 0.79 3.33
N GLY A 31 10.10 1.36 4.49
CA GLY A 31 9.69 0.77 5.76
C GLY A 31 10.26 1.56 6.94
N ASP A 32 9.46 1.65 7.98
CA ASP A 32 9.88 2.17 9.26
C ASP A 32 10.76 1.13 9.99
N PRO A 33 11.56 1.52 11.00
CA PRO A 33 12.51 0.61 11.63
C PRO A 33 11.99 -0.77 12.04
N PRO A 34 10.73 -0.94 12.51
CA PRO A 34 10.20 -2.26 12.84
C PRO A 34 9.92 -3.16 11.63
N GLU A 35 9.76 -2.57 10.43
CA GLU A 35 9.45 -3.31 9.19
C GLU A 35 10.71 -3.79 8.45
N VAL A 36 11.89 -3.23 8.76
CA VAL A 36 13.14 -3.53 8.07
C VAL A 36 13.68 -4.95 8.30
N PRO A 37 13.69 -5.50 9.54
CA PRO A 37 14.29 -6.81 9.82
C PRO A 37 13.74 -7.97 8.98
N PRO A 38 12.43 -8.09 8.67
CA PRO A 38 11.92 -9.13 7.79
C PRO A 38 12.53 -9.10 6.39
N PHE A 39 12.75 -7.91 5.81
CA PHE A 39 13.37 -7.77 4.49
C PHE A 39 14.87 -8.02 4.52
N GLN A 40 15.56 -7.67 5.61
CA GLN A 40 16.95 -8.07 5.83
C GLN A 40 17.09 -9.59 5.90
N LYS A 41 16.18 -10.24 6.62
CA LYS A 41 16.17 -11.71 6.73
C LYS A 41 15.95 -12.37 5.37
N ILE A 42 14.96 -11.92 4.60
CA ILE A 42 14.65 -12.54 3.30
C ILE A 42 15.83 -12.39 2.32
N ALA A 43 16.49 -11.23 2.31
CA ALA A 43 17.69 -11.03 1.50
C ALA A 43 18.85 -11.96 1.95
N THR A 44 19.05 -12.10 3.27
CA THR A 44 20.06 -13.02 3.84
C THR A 44 19.77 -14.48 3.50
N ASP A 45 18.51 -14.92 3.64
CA ASP A 45 18.08 -16.27 3.33
C ASP A 45 18.23 -16.59 1.82
N TYR A 46 17.98 -15.60 0.97
CA TYR A 46 18.20 -15.72 -0.48
C TYR A 46 19.70 -15.86 -0.80
N MET A 47 20.55 -14.96 -0.28
CA MET A 47 22.01 -15.03 -0.49
C MET A 47 22.62 -16.34 0.01
N ALA A 48 22.08 -16.91 1.09
CA ALA A 48 22.53 -18.23 1.58
C ALA A 48 22.26 -19.39 0.58
N ARG A 49 21.24 -19.25 -0.26
CA ARG A 49 20.88 -20.22 -1.33
C ARG A 49 21.56 -19.89 -2.67
N HIS A 50 21.96 -18.63 -2.86
CA HIS A 50 22.58 -18.08 -4.06
C HIS A 50 23.91 -17.40 -3.69
N PRO A 51 24.98 -18.17 -3.39
CA PRO A 51 26.24 -17.62 -2.86
C PRO A 51 27.02 -16.77 -3.86
N ASP A 52 26.63 -16.80 -5.13
CA ASP A 52 27.13 -15.96 -6.22
C ASP A 52 26.40 -14.61 -6.36
N VAL A 53 25.36 -14.38 -5.53
CA VAL A 53 24.59 -13.12 -5.53
C VAL A 53 24.82 -12.38 -4.21
N HIS A 54 25.20 -11.12 -4.31
CA HIS A 54 25.26 -10.19 -3.19
C HIS A 54 24.15 -9.16 -3.29
N ILE A 55 23.30 -9.04 -2.26
CA ILE A 55 22.20 -8.07 -2.22
C ILE A 55 22.55 -6.91 -1.31
N GLU A 56 22.64 -5.71 -1.88
CA GLU A 56 22.69 -4.44 -1.17
C GLU A 56 21.27 -3.95 -0.89
N LEU A 57 20.96 -3.65 0.38
CA LEU A 57 19.66 -3.14 0.78
C LEU A 57 19.65 -1.62 0.86
N GLN A 58 18.68 -0.98 0.20
CA GLN A 58 18.43 0.45 0.29
C GLN A 58 17.06 0.70 0.91
N ASN A 59 17.01 1.10 2.18
CA ASN A 59 15.79 1.44 2.89
C ASN A 59 15.64 2.96 3.02
N ALA A 60 14.41 3.44 2.98
CA ALA A 60 14.02 4.78 3.35
C ALA A 60 12.60 4.79 3.95
N PRO A 61 12.27 5.75 4.84
CA PRO A 61 10.89 5.98 5.24
C PRO A 61 10.01 6.32 4.04
N TRP A 62 8.71 6.02 4.14
CA TRP A 62 7.72 6.31 3.09
C TRP A 62 7.82 7.74 2.56
N SER A 63 7.92 8.73 3.44
CA SER A 63 7.94 10.16 3.09
C SER A 63 9.08 10.61 2.18
N GLY A 64 10.19 9.86 2.14
CA GLY A 64 11.37 10.20 1.33
C GLY A 64 11.69 9.21 0.23
N TYR A 65 11.07 8.03 0.26
CA TYR A 65 11.39 6.92 -0.62
C TYR A 65 11.21 7.26 -2.10
N PHE A 66 10.03 7.76 -2.47
CA PHE A 66 9.71 8.03 -3.88
C PHE A 66 10.51 9.19 -4.45
N THR A 67 10.80 10.23 -3.67
CA THR A 67 11.67 11.33 -4.11
C THR A 67 13.07 10.82 -4.48
N LYS A 68 13.63 9.90 -3.67
CA LYS A 68 14.92 9.28 -3.95
C LYS A 68 14.86 8.37 -5.17
N LEU A 69 13.83 7.49 -5.23
CA LEU A 69 13.64 6.56 -6.34
C LEU A 69 13.48 7.29 -7.68
N ASP A 70 12.63 8.32 -7.73
CA ASP A 70 12.40 9.13 -8.91
C ASP A 70 13.70 9.78 -9.43
N ALA A 71 14.48 10.38 -8.53
CA ALA A 71 15.76 10.99 -8.89
C ALA A 71 16.74 9.95 -9.47
N GLN A 72 16.82 8.77 -8.87
CA GLN A 72 17.71 7.69 -9.32
C GLN A 72 17.28 7.13 -10.68
N LEU A 73 15.99 6.85 -10.89
CA LEU A 73 15.45 6.33 -12.15
C LEU A 73 15.57 7.37 -13.28
N ALA A 74 15.30 8.65 -12.99
CA ALA A 74 15.47 9.74 -13.97
C ALA A 74 16.91 9.92 -14.42
N ALA A 75 17.90 9.63 -13.56
CA ALA A 75 19.31 9.62 -13.90
C ALA A 75 19.74 8.37 -14.71
N GLY A 76 18.82 7.46 -15.01
CA GLY A 76 19.09 6.21 -15.73
C GLY A 76 19.78 5.12 -14.92
N GLY A 77 19.85 5.29 -13.59
CA GLY A 77 20.40 4.36 -12.61
C GLY A 77 19.37 3.88 -11.60
N GLY A 78 19.82 3.62 -10.37
CA GLY A 78 18.97 3.25 -9.23
C GLY A 78 18.99 1.75 -8.91
N PRO A 79 18.09 1.30 -8.02
CA PRO A 79 18.02 -0.09 -7.60
C PRO A 79 17.61 -1.02 -8.75
N ASP A 80 18.01 -2.30 -8.64
CA ASP A 80 17.64 -3.33 -9.62
C ASP A 80 16.22 -3.86 -9.38
N VAL A 81 15.90 -4.14 -8.11
CA VAL A 81 14.57 -4.56 -7.65
C VAL A 81 14.08 -3.57 -6.60
N PHE A 82 12.82 -3.19 -6.65
CA PHE A 82 12.30 -2.22 -5.70
C PHE A 82 10.79 -2.30 -5.49
N PHE A 83 10.34 -1.76 -4.35
CA PHE A 83 8.93 -1.56 -4.07
C PHE A 83 8.38 -0.39 -4.87
N ILE A 84 7.17 -0.54 -5.37
CA ILE A 84 6.56 0.47 -6.22
C ILE A 84 5.04 0.59 -5.98
N THR A 85 4.53 1.80 -6.10
CA THR A 85 3.12 2.13 -6.32
C THR A 85 2.99 2.97 -7.59
N ASN A 86 1.77 3.27 -8.05
CA ASN A 86 1.54 4.06 -9.27
C ASN A 86 2.31 3.53 -10.49
N VAL A 87 2.34 2.22 -10.64
CA VAL A 87 3.09 1.51 -11.67
C VAL A 87 2.87 2.08 -13.09
N PRO A 88 1.64 2.43 -13.52
CA PRO A 88 1.42 2.99 -14.85
C PRO A 88 2.21 4.29 -15.12
N SER A 89 2.39 5.15 -14.10
CA SER A 89 3.17 6.40 -14.25
C SER A 89 4.65 6.13 -14.50
N TYR A 90 5.23 5.12 -13.86
CA TYR A 90 6.63 4.70 -14.07
C TYR A 90 6.80 3.97 -15.39
N ALA A 91 5.87 3.07 -15.73
CA ALA A 91 5.89 2.33 -17.00
C ALA A 91 5.79 3.28 -18.21
N ALA A 92 4.96 4.33 -18.13
CA ALA A 92 4.86 5.34 -19.18
C ALA A 92 6.17 6.11 -19.42
N ARG A 93 7.04 6.20 -18.41
CA ARG A 93 8.38 6.81 -18.49
C ARG A 93 9.47 5.81 -18.94
N ASN A 94 9.10 4.56 -19.25
CA ASN A 94 10.01 3.46 -19.61
C ASN A 94 11.09 3.17 -18.56
N THR A 95 10.77 3.34 -17.28
CA THR A 95 11.70 3.09 -16.17
C THR A 95 11.60 1.67 -15.62
N LEU A 96 10.57 0.92 -16.00
CA LEU A 96 10.29 -0.43 -15.53
C LEU A 96 10.50 -1.47 -16.62
N GLU A 97 10.99 -2.64 -16.23
CA GLU A 97 11.10 -3.81 -17.08
C GLU A 97 9.74 -4.44 -17.35
N ASP A 98 9.46 -4.83 -18.61
CA ASP A 98 8.29 -5.64 -18.96
C ASP A 98 8.48 -7.07 -18.45
N LEU A 99 7.66 -7.47 -17.48
CA LEU A 99 7.79 -8.79 -16.85
C LEU A 99 7.13 -9.93 -17.66
N GLY A 100 6.34 -9.62 -18.68
CA GLY A 100 5.64 -10.60 -19.49
C GLY A 100 6.56 -11.69 -20.09
N PRO A 101 7.68 -11.34 -20.73
CA PRO A 101 8.65 -12.32 -21.25
C PRO A 101 9.26 -13.22 -20.16
N TRP A 102 9.54 -12.68 -18.98
CA TRP A 102 10.10 -13.40 -17.84
C TRP A 102 9.10 -14.38 -17.25
N ILE A 103 7.85 -13.95 -17.07
CA ILE A 103 6.72 -14.79 -16.61
C ILE A 103 6.53 -15.98 -17.57
N ALA A 104 6.56 -15.72 -18.88
CA ALA A 104 6.38 -16.77 -19.87
C ALA A 104 7.55 -17.76 -19.90
N LYS A 105 8.78 -17.25 -19.78
CA LYS A 105 10.03 -18.05 -19.77
C LYS A 105 10.00 -19.06 -18.61
N ASP A 106 9.70 -18.60 -17.40
CA ASP A 106 9.81 -19.40 -16.18
C ASP A 106 8.47 -19.96 -15.70
N LYS A 107 7.39 -19.71 -16.47
CA LYS A 107 6.02 -20.14 -16.13
C LYS A 107 5.60 -19.69 -14.73
N PHE A 108 5.97 -18.44 -14.38
CA PHE A 108 5.60 -17.88 -13.09
C PHE A 108 4.07 -17.90 -12.94
N PRO A 109 3.52 -18.36 -11.80
CA PRO A 109 2.07 -18.60 -11.64
C PRO A 109 1.30 -17.28 -11.41
N ILE A 110 1.30 -16.39 -12.39
CA ILE A 110 0.66 -15.06 -12.30
C ILE A 110 -0.86 -15.16 -12.09
N ASP A 111 -1.49 -16.25 -12.51
CA ASP A 111 -2.94 -16.48 -12.37
C ASP A 111 -3.38 -16.69 -10.91
N GLN A 112 -2.45 -16.87 -9.99
CA GLN A 112 -2.74 -16.93 -8.55
C GLN A 112 -3.14 -15.58 -7.95
N TYR A 113 -2.84 -14.47 -8.63
CA TYR A 113 -3.17 -13.11 -8.19
C TYR A 113 -4.56 -12.71 -8.65
N VAL A 114 -5.19 -11.77 -7.92
CA VAL A 114 -6.48 -11.20 -8.31
C VAL A 114 -6.32 -10.41 -9.62
N LYS A 115 -7.12 -10.75 -10.64
CA LYS A 115 -7.01 -10.13 -11.97
C LYS A 115 -7.15 -8.60 -11.95
N ASP A 116 -8.08 -8.08 -11.15
CA ASP A 116 -8.26 -6.63 -11.04
C ASP A 116 -7.06 -5.96 -10.38
N SER A 117 -6.41 -6.62 -9.40
CA SER A 117 -5.15 -6.14 -8.84
C SER A 117 -4.04 -6.05 -9.90
N LEU A 118 -3.94 -7.02 -10.81
CA LEU A 118 -2.94 -6.99 -11.89
C LEU A 118 -3.12 -5.80 -12.84
N ARG A 119 -4.31 -5.21 -12.93
CA ARG A 119 -4.56 -4.06 -13.81
C ARG A 119 -3.74 -2.83 -13.38
N ILE A 120 -3.62 -2.56 -12.08
CA ILE A 120 -2.82 -1.42 -11.58
C ILE A 120 -1.31 -1.66 -11.68
N HIS A 121 -0.89 -2.89 -11.93
CA HIS A 121 0.50 -3.27 -12.17
C HIS A 121 0.84 -3.36 -13.66
N SER A 122 -0.09 -2.93 -14.53
CA SER A 122 0.00 -3.07 -15.99
C SER A 122 -0.19 -1.73 -16.70
N LEU A 123 0.40 -1.60 -17.87
CA LEU A 123 0.15 -0.51 -18.82
C LEU A 123 0.16 -1.08 -20.26
N ASN A 124 -0.84 -0.72 -21.06
CA ASN A 124 -0.95 -1.15 -22.47
C ASN A 124 -0.81 -2.66 -22.67
N GLY A 125 -1.40 -3.45 -21.77
CA GLY A 125 -1.38 -4.93 -21.83
C GLY A 125 -0.08 -5.58 -21.39
N LYS A 126 0.90 -4.82 -20.91
CA LYS A 126 2.17 -5.31 -20.36
C LYS A 126 2.18 -5.20 -18.85
N LEU A 127 2.72 -6.21 -18.18
CA LEU A 127 2.86 -6.24 -16.73
C LEU A 127 4.26 -5.74 -16.34
N TYR A 128 4.33 -4.79 -15.41
CA TYR A 128 5.57 -4.12 -15.00
C TYR A 128 5.92 -4.33 -13.52
N SER A 129 5.05 -4.92 -12.76
CA SER A 129 5.35 -5.33 -11.38
C SER A 129 4.48 -6.52 -10.95
N ILE A 130 4.98 -7.30 -10.00
CA ILE A 130 4.20 -8.36 -9.35
C ILE A 130 3.61 -7.77 -8.06
N PRO A 131 2.29 -7.93 -7.80
CA PRO A 131 1.68 -7.46 -6.56
C PRO A 131 2.40 -8.00 -5.33
N ARG A 132 2.73 -7.13 -4.38
CA ARG A 132 3.38 -7.46 -3.12
C ARG A 132 2.37 -7.82 -2.04
N ASP A 133 1.32 -7.02 -1.94
CA ASP A 133 0.33 -7.06 -0.88
C ASP A 133 -1.05 -6.61 -1.36
N SER A 134 -2.02 -6.78 -0.46
CA SER A 134 -3.31 -6.11 -0.52
C SER A 134 -3.42 -5.19 0.69
N ALA A 135 -3.45 -3.88 0.45
CA ALA A 135 -3.56 -2.89 1.51
C ALA A 135 -5.03 -2.75 1.91
N THR A 136 -5.44 -3.45 2.97
CA THR A 136 -6.80 -3.34 3.50
C THR A 136 -6.82 -2.50 4.77
N ASN A 137 -7.79 -1.59 4.85
CA ASN A 137 -8.05 -0.76 6.01
C ASN A 137 -9.05 -1.45 6.93
N VAL A 138 -8.95 -1.18 8.22
CA VAL A 138 -9.90 -1.61 9.27
C VAL A 138 -10.20 -0.45 10.18
N LEU A 139 -11.25 -0.58 10.99
CA LEU A 139 -11.57 0.37 12.05
C LEU A 139 -10.88 -0.08 13.35
N TYR A 140 -9.84 0.66 13.77
CA TYR A 140 -9.29 0.55 15.13
C TYR A 140 -10.13 1.35 16.10
N TYR A 141 -10.30 0.87 17.33
CA TYR A 141 -11.06 1.59 18.34
C TYR A 141 -10.50 1.39 19.75
N ASN A 142 -10.57 2.45 20.56
CA ASN A 142 -10.22 2.45 21.98
C ASN A 142 -11.38 1.85 22.78
N LYS A 143 -11.19 0.66 23.31
CA LYS A 143 -12.20 -0.06 24.09
C LYS A 143 -12.60 0.69 25.38
N ASP A 144 -11.63 1.30 26.04
CA ASP A 144 -11.86 1.99 27.31
C ASP A 144 -12.77 3.20 27.10
N ASP A 145 -12.63 3.91 25.96
CA ASP A 145 -13.52 5.02 25.60
C ASP A 145 -14.94 4.55 25.27
N PHE A 146 -15.06 3.43 24.54
CA PHE A 146 -16.35 2.83 24.22
C PHE A 146 -17.10 2.38 25.48
N ASP A 147 -16.39 1.69 26.38
CA ASP A 147 -16.94 1.23 27.65
C ASP A 147 -17.40 2.41 28.52
N LYS A 148 -16.56 3.45 28.64
CA LYS A 148 -16.87 4.68 29.39
C LYS A 148 -18.06 5.43 28.81
N ALA A 149 -18.21 5.46 27.49
CA ALA A 149 -19.34 6.12 26.83
C ALA A 149 -20.60 5.24 26.75
N GLY A 150 -20.54 3.96 27.13
CA GLY A 150 -21.63 3.01 27.01
C GLY A 150 -22.02 2.70 25.55
N ILE A 151 -21.06 2.77 24.63
CA ILE A 151 -21.25 2.50 23.20
C ILE A 151 -20.89 1.03 22.94
N LYS A 152 -21.73 0.33 22.17
CA LYS A 152 -21.41 -1.04 21.74
C LYS A 152 -20.19 -1.01 20.81
N TYR A 153 -19.33 -2.02 20.95
CA TYR A 153 -18.18 -2.16 20.07
C TYR A 153 -18.61 -2.30 18.61
N PRO A 154 -17.83 -1.73 17.67
CA PRO A 154 -18.10 -1.87 16.26
C PRO A 154 -18.01 -3.34 15.81
N ASP A 155 -18.90 -3.71 14.92
CA ASP A 155 -18.96 -5.03 14.31
C ASP A 155 -19.19 -4.91 12.78
N GLY A 156 -19.29 -6.04 12.08
CA GLY A 156 -19.48 -6.07 10.62
C GLY A 156 -20.82 -5.52 10.12
N ASN A 157 -21.74 -5.12 11.01
CA ASN A 157 -23.05 -4.55 10.66
C ASN A 157 -23.07 -3.02 10.72
N TRP A 158 -22.01 -2.40 11.24
CA TRP A 158 -21.93 -0.94 11.32
C TRP A 158 -22.06 -0.30 9.95
N LYS A 159 -22.80 0.82 9.93
CA LYS A 159 -22.92 1.74 8.80
C LYS A 159 -22.27 3.07 9.13
N TRP A 160 -22.17 3.94 8.12
CA TRP A 160 -21.67 5.30 8.29
C TRP A 160 -22.40 6.07 9.41
N ALA A 161 -23.73 5.86 9.56
CA ALA A 161 -24.49 6.51 10.63
C ALA A 161 -23.99 6.08 12.02
N ASP A 162 -23.68 4.78 12.22
CA ASP A 162 -23.15 4.27 13.48
C ASP A 162 -21.75 4.83 13.76
N LEU A 163 -20.89 4.89 12.72
CA LEU A 163 -19.56 5.49 12.81
C LEU A 163 -19.64 6.97 13.19
N GLN A 164 -20.51 7.73 12.51
CA GLN A 164 -20.70 9.16 12.77
C GLN A 164 -21.22 9.42 14.17
N ASP A 165 -22.23 8.65 14.61
CA ASP A 165 -22.81 8.79 15.97
C ASP A 165 -21.79 8.44 17.05
N ALA A 166 -21.00 7.38 16.86
CA ALA A 166 -19.91 7.04 17.76
C ALA A 166 -18.84 8.12 17.77
N ALA A 167 -18.40 8.62 16.60
CA ALA A 167 -17.41 9.66 16.52
C ALA A 167 -17.84 10.94 17.25
N LYS A 168 -19.09 11.37 17.09
CA LYS A 168 -19.65 12.52 17.85
C LYS A 168 -19.63 12.30 19.35
N LYS A 169 -20.09 11.13 19.81
CA LYS A 169 -20.18 10.80 21.25
C LYS A 169 -18.80 10.68 21.91
N LEU A 170 -17.80 10.23 21.16
CA LEU A 170 -16.43 10.02 21.65
C LEU A 170 -15.56 11.26 21.55
N THR A 171 -16.01 12.29 20.83
CA THR A 171 -15.30 13.57 20.73
C THR A 171 -15.39 14.32 22.07
N VAL A 172 -14.22 14.69 22.58
CA VAL A 172 -14.11 15.47 23.83
C VAL A 172 -13.66 16.88 23.52
N SER A 173 -14.35 17.86 24.11
CA SER A 173 -14.00 19.28 23.98
C SER A 173 -13.86 19.93 25.33
N ASP A 174 -12.90 20.83 25.47
CA ASP A 174 -12.73 21.70 26.62
C ASP A 174 -12.59 23.16 26.17
N GLY A 175 -13.36 24.06 26.77
CA GLY A 175 -13.35 25.47 26.42
C GLY A 175 -13.66 25.77 24.94
N GLY A 176 -14.38 24.90 24.25
CA GLY A 176 -14.72 25.02 22.83
C GLY A 176 -13.62 24.50 21.87
N ARG A 177 -12.51 23.97 22.38
CA ARG A 177 -11.46 23.32 21.61
C ARG A 177 -11.62 21.80 21.75
N VAL A 178 -11.51 21.07 20.63
CA VAL A 178 -11.45 19.62 20.65
C VAL A 178 -10.10 19.18 21.25
N THR A 179 -10.15 18.35 22.27
CA THR A 179 -8.97 17.78 22.96
C THR A 179 -8.75 16.32 22.63
N ARG A 180 -9.80 15.61 22.20
CA ARG A 180 -9.74 14.27 21.63
C ARG A 180 -10.82 14.13 20.56
N TYR A 181 -10.43 13.70 19.37
CA TYR A 181 -11.34 13.44 18.27
C TYR A 181 -11.99 12.08 18.40
N GLY A 182 -13.22 11.93 17.93
CA GLY A 182 -13.89 10.63 17.91
C GLY A 182 -13.31 9.70 16.85
N LEU A 183 -12.84 10.25 15.71
CA LEU A 183 -12.30 9.48 14.59
C LEU A 183 -11.14 10.23 13.93
N VAL A 184 -10.12 9.50 13.53
CA VAL A 184 -9.08 9.95 12.59
C VAL A 184 -8.99 9.02 11.38
N LEU A 185 -8.68 9.58 10.23
CA LEU A 185 -8.45 8.87 8.98
C LEU A 185 -7.39 9.59 8.16
N GLU A 186 -6.69 8.89 7.29
CA GLU A 186 -5.65 9.49 6.44
C GLU A 186 -6.28 10.22 5.24
N SER A 187 -5.64 11.31 4.80
CA SER A 187 -6.17 12.19 3.74
C SER A 187 -6.39 11.50 2.39
N ASN A 188 -5.71 10.38 2.14
CA ASN A 188 -5.82 9.59 0.90
C ASN A 188 -6.90 8.51 0.94
N GLN A 189 -7.66 8.37 2.05
CA GLN A 189 -8.67 7.31 2.20
C GLN A 189 -10.05 7.68 1.69
N TRP A 190 -10.28 8.94 1.27
CA TRP A 190 -11.58 9.38 0.77
C TRP A 190 -12.15 8.54 -0.40
N PRO A 191 -11.35 7.96 -1.31
CA PRO A 191 -11.92 7.17 -2.41
C PRO A 191 -12.72 5.95 -1.91
N MET A 192 -12.29 5.36 -0.79
CA MET A 192 -12.99 4.24 -0.17
C MET A 192 -14.45 4.61 0.18
N PHE A 193 -14.66 5.79 0.76
CA PHE A 193 -16.01 6.27 1.09
C PHE A 193 -16.83 6.58 -0.16
N VAL A 194 -16.20 7.09 -1.22
CA VAL A 194 -16.85 7.28 -2.52
C VAL A 194 -17.40 5.94 -3.04
N TYR A 195 -16.58 4.90 -3.02
CA TYR A 195 -17.01 3.55 -3.45
C TYR A 195 -18.05 2.92 -2.52
N GLN A 196 -17.95 3.13 -1.20
CA GLN A 196 -18.95 2.69 -0.22
C GLN A 196 -20.33 3.34 -0.44
N ASN A 197 -20.36 4.56 -0.99
CA ASN A 197 -21.62 5.23 -1.36
C ASN A 197 -22.09 4.87 -2.78
N GLY A 198 -21.43 3.92 -3.44
CA GLY A 198 -21.75 3.50 -4.82
C GLY A 198 -21.39 4.55 -5.87
N GLY A 199 -20.50 5.50 -5.55
CA GLY A 199 -19.89 6.44 -6.48
C GLY A 199 -18.59 5.88 -7.07
N ALA A 200 -17.91 6.70 -7.88
CA ALA A 200 -16.60 6.40 -8.45
C ALA A 200 -15.76 7.69 -8.55
N VAL A 201 -14.45 7.55 -8.62
CA VAL A 201 -13.53 8.69 -8.87
C VAL A 201 -13.45 8.96 -10.37
N PHE A 202 -13.34 7.90 -11.15
CA PHE A 202 -13.37 7.87 -12.62
C PHE A 202 -14.27 6.72 -13.08
N ASP A 203 -14.69 6.73 -14.34
CA ASP A 203 -15.48 5.63 -14.95
C ASP A 203 -14.71 4.31 -15.01
N ASP A 204 -13.40 4.34 -15.18
CA ASP A 204 -12.49 3.20 -15.02
C ASP A 204 -11.24 3.64 -14.24
N PRO A 205 -10.76 2.84 -13.25
CA PRO A 205 -9.63 3.23 -12.41
C PRO A 205 -8.26 3.16 -13.11
N VAL A 206 -8.16 2.49 -14.25
CA VAL A 206 -6.87 2.24 -14.93
C VAL A 206 -6.82 2.87 -16.34
N GLN A 207 -7.96 2.96 -17.01
CA GLN A 207 -8.11 3.57 -18.33
C GLN A 207 -9.28 4.57 -18.32
N PRO A 208 -9.20 5.64 -17.53
CA PRO A 208 -10.31 6.56 -17.38
C PRO A 208 -10.57 7.36 -18.65
N THR A 209 -11.84 7.60 -18.93
CA THR A 209 -12.31 8.51 -19.97
C THR A 209 -13.15 9.64 -19.42
N THR A 210 -13.66 9.48 -18.19
CA THR A 210 -14.58 10.43 -17.56
C THR A 210 -14.29 10.59 -16.07
N PHE A 211 -14.28 11.83 -15.62
CA PHE A 211 -14.20 12.18 -14.20
C PHE A 211 -15.58 12.03 -13.54
N ALA A 212 -15.72 11.01 -12.70
CA ALA A 212 -16.98 10.63 -12.05
C ALA A 212 -17.09 11.16 -10.60
N LEU A 213 -16.03 11.72 -10.02
CA LEU A 213 -16.05 12.25 -8.65
C LEU A 213 -17.01 13.42 -8.47
N SER A 214 -17.41 14.09 -9.56
CA SER A 214 -18.42 15.14 -9.58
C SER A 214 -19.87 14.64 -9.67
N ASP A 215 -20.11 13.33 -9.70
CA ASP A 215 -21.46 12.77 -9.78
C ASP A 215 -22.08 12.66 -8.37
N ASP A 216 -23.44 12.70 -8.30
CA ASP A 216 -24.19 12.85 -7.06
C ASP A 216 -23.76 11.94 -5.90
N LYS A 217 -23.51 10.65 -6.17
CA LYS A 217 -23.10 9.70 -5.14
C LYS A 217 -21.70 9.97 -4.61
N ALA A 218 -20.77 10.32 -5.48
CA ALA A 218 -19.41 10.67 -5.11
C ALA A 218 -19.38 11.99 -4.34
N VAL A 219 -20.08 13.02 -4.85
CA VAL A 219 -20.26 14.32 -4.18
C VAL A 219 -20.85 14.14 -2.78
N ALA A 220 -21.88 13.29 -2.62
CA ALA A 220 -22.50 13.04 -1.32
C ALA A 220 -21.52 12.40 -0.32
N ALA A 221 -20.65 11.50 -0.77
CA ALA A 221 -19.62 10.90 0.08
C ALA A 221 -18.57 11.92 0.54
N ILE A 222 -18.09 12.76 -0.35
CA ILE A 222 -17.11 13.80 -0.04
C ILE A 222 -17.75 14.86 0.88
N GLN A 223 -19.01 15.23 0.65
CA GLN A 223 -19.73 16.17 1.53
C GLN A 223 -19.90 15.57 2.93
N TRP A 224 -20.23 14.27 3.05
CA TRP A 224 -20.36 13.62 4.35
C TRP A 224 -19.05 13.64 5.14
N LEU A 225 -17.91 13.37 4.50
CA LEU A 225 -16.59 13.52 5.13
C LEU A 225 -16.32 14.97 5.57
N GLY A 226 -16.61 15.93 4.69
CA GLY A 226 -16.51 17.37 5.02
C GLY A 226 -17.40 17.77 6.20
N ASP A 227 -18.58 17.16 6.33
CA ASP A 227 -19.50 17.41 7.44
C ASP A 227 -18.96 16.83 8.78
N LEU A 228 -18.30 15.68 8.78
CA LEU A 228 -17.62 15.16 9.97
C LEU A 228 -16.54 16.12 10.49
N ILE A 229 -15.82 16.79 9.57
CA ILE A 229 -14.77 17.75 9.89
C ILE A 229 -15.38 19.08 10.34
N ASN A 230 -16.25 19.69 9.51
CA ASN A 230 -16.64 21.07 9.66
C ASN A 230 -17.88 21.27 10.57
N LYS A 231 -18.86 20.37 10.50
CA LYS A 231 -20.12 20.46 11.27
C LYS A 231 -20.04 19.70 12.57
N ASP A 232 -19.67 18.42 12.49
CA ASP A 232 -19.64 17.53 13.67
C ASP A 232 -18.39 17.77 14.52
N LYS A 233 -17.29 18.23 13.87
CA LYS A 233 -15.96 18.40 14.50
C LYS A 233 -15.47 17.14 15.19
N SER A 234 -15.89 15.99 14.68
CA SER A 234 -15.54 14.67 15.21
C SER A 234 -14.32 14.06 14.54
N VAL A 235 -13.91 14.63 13.42
CA VAL A 235 -12.68 14.33 12.66
C VAL A 235 -11.85 15.62 12.56
N PRO A 236 -10.54 15.59 12.81
CA PRO A 236 -9.69 16.77 12.60
C PRO A 236 -9.60 17.12 11.10
N ASN A 237 -9.34 18.38 10.80
CA ASN A 237 -8.89 18.72 9.47
C ASN A 237 -7.54 18.00 9.18
N PHE A 238 -7.32 17.58 7.95
CA PHE A 238 -6.11 16.79 7.61
C PHE A 238 -4.81 17.55 7.87
N GLN A 239 -4.77 18.85 7.63
CA GLN A 239 -3.61 19.70 7.97
C GLN A 239 -3.38 19.78 9.48
N GLU A 240 -4.45 19.84 10.27
CA GLU A 240 -4.36 19.80 11.74
C GLU A 240 -3.82 18.44 12.21
N ALA A 241 -4.32 17.33 11.65
CA ALA A 241 -3.83 16.00 11.95
C ALA A 241 -2.33 15.85 11.68
N ASP A 242 -1.85 16.40 10.55
CA ASP A 242 -0.42 16.38 10.21
C ASP A 242 0.42 17.17 11.22
N GLN A 243 -0.06 18.34 11.66
CA GLN A 243 0.61 19.15 12.70
C GLN A 243 0.65 18.43 14.06
N MET A 244 -0.31 17.56 14.34
CA MET A 244 -0.35 16.71 15.54
C MET A 244 0.48 15.42 15.41
N GLY A 245 1.27 15.28 14.35
CA GLY A 245 2.14 14.13 14.10
C GLY A 245 1.49 13.01 13.28
N GLY A 246 0.35 13.30 12.65
CA GLY A 246 -0.40 12.36 11.81
C GLY A 246 -1.35 11.46 12.59
N THR A 247 -2.26 10.85 11.86
CA THR A 247 -3.38 10.06 12.41
C THR A 247 -2.93 8.89 13.29
N ALA A 248 -1.82 8.23 12.92
CA ALA A 248 -1.25 7.15 13.72
C ALA A 248 -0.78 7.62 15.09
N SER A 249 -0.09 8.77 15.15
CA SER A 249 0.37 9.36 16.41
C SER A 249 -0.81 9.79 17.28
N MET A 250 -1.84 10.37 16.67
CA MET A 250 -3.04 10.82 17.39
C MET A 250 -3.76 9.66 18.09
N PHE A 251 -3.98 8.53 17.40
CA PHE A 251 -4.59 7.36 18.03
C PHE A 251 -3.69 6.78 19.11
N ALA A 252 -2.41 6.55 18.82
CA ALA A 252 -1.47 5.99 19.82
C ALA A 252 -1.32 6.84 21.08
N ALA A 253 -1.50 8.17 20.98
CA ALA A 253 -1.40 9.13 22.09
C ALA A 253 -2.74 9.44 22.78
N ASP A 254 -3.81 8.67 22.55
CA ASP A 254 -5.17 8.90 23.08
C ASP A 254 -5.76 10.27 22.68
N GLN A 255 -5.36 10.79 21.52
CA GLN A 255 -5.94 12.01 20.93
C GLN A 255 -7.07 11.71 19.95
N ALA A 256 -7.33 10.43 19.69
CA ALA A 256 -8.46 9.94 18.91
C ALA A 256 -8.97 8.61 19.47
N SER A 257 -10.29 8.43 19.53
CA SER A 257 -10.92 7.21 20.04
C SER A 257 -11.07 6.11 18.98
N MET A 258 -11.09 6.47 17.70
CA MET A 258 -11.12 5.55 16.56
C MET A 258 -10.12 6.00 15.48
N SER A 259 -9.60 5.02 14.73
CA SER A 259 -8.73 5.27 13.58
C SER A 259 -9.06 4.31 12.45
N ILE A 260 -9.19 4.82 11.23
CA ILE A 260 -9.27 3.99 10.03
C ILE A 260 -7.89 3.97 9.37
N THR A 261 -7.28 2.79 9.30
CA THR A 261 -5.97 2.59 8.68
C THR A 261 -5.69 1.10 8.47
N ASN A 262 -4.57 0.78 7.84
CA ASN A 262 -4.16 -0.59 7.56
C ASN A 262 -3.30 -1.21 8.68
N ALA A 263 -2.90 -2.44 8.48
CA ALA A 263 -2.17 -3.22 9.48
C ALA A 263 -0.73 -2.74 9.74
N SER A 264 -0.15 -1.85 8.93
CA SER A 264 1.19 -1.30 9.18
C SER A 264 1.25 -0.54 10.52
N ARG A 265 0.09 -0.09 11.03
CA ARG A 265 -0.01 0.64 12.30
C ARG A 265 -0.06 -0.26 13.55
N LEU A 266 -0.17 -1.57 13.39
CA LEU A 266 -0.21 -2.52 14.52
C LEU A 266 0.99 -2.33 15.48
N GLY A 267 2.19 -2.16 14.93
CA GLY A 267 3.40 -1.90 15.72
C GLY A 267 3.35 -0.59 16.49
N SER A 268 2.85 0.48 15.86
CA SER A 268 2.71 1.80 16.48
C SER A 268 1.68 1.81 17.60
N TYR A 269 0.59 1.03 17.46
CA TYR A 269 -0.49 0.97 18.45
C TYR A 269 -0.24 -0.02 19.59
N ALA A 270 0.75 -0.90 19.45
CA ALA A 270 1.11 -1.87 20.51
C ALA A 270 1.49 -1.20 21.84
N GLY A 271 1.99 0.04 21.81
CA GLY A 271 2.38 0.83 23.00
C GLY A 271 1.30 1.81 23.48
N ALA A 272 0.10 1.81 22.92
CA ALA A 272 -0.96 2.71 23.33
C ALA A 272 -1.34 2.52 24.82
N PRO A 273 -1.64 3.59 25.57
CA PRO A 273 -1.89 3.51 27.02
C PRO A 273 -3.29 2.99 27.37
N PHE A 274 -4.03 2.42 26.43
CA PHE A 274 -5.40 1.94 26.56
C PHE A 274 -5.60 0.59 25.86
N GLN A 275 -6.70 -0.10 26.17
CA GLN A 275 -7.09 -1.31 25.47
C GLN A 275 -7.74 -0.95 24.12
N TRP A 276 -7.26 -1.55 23.04
CA TRP A 276 -7.81 -1.35 21.70
C TRP A 276 -8.12 -2.68 20.99
N ALA A 277 -8.94 -2.59 19.97
CA ALA A 277 -9.24 -3.69 19.08
C ALA A 277 -9.49 -3.17 17.66
N VAL A 278 -9.75 -4.09 16.72
CA VAL A 278 -10.13 -3.75 15.36
C VAL A 278 -11.50 -4.34 15.02
N ALA A 279 -12.17 -3.71 14.08
CA ALA A 279 -13.43 -4.17 13.51
C ALA A 279 -13.39 -3.99 11.98
N PRO A 280 -14.26 -4.70 11.23
CA PRO A 280 -14.49 -4.43 9.82
C PRO A 280 -14.88 -2.97 9.60
N LEU A 281 -14.57 -2.45 8.40
CA LEU A 281 -15.02 -1.10 8.04
C LEU A 281 -16.56 -1.02 8.01
N PRO A 282 -17.13 0.09 8.49
CA PRO A 282 -18.57 0.35 8.32
C PRO A 282 -18.95 0.39 6.85
N SER A 283 -20.12 -0.14 6.52
CA SER A 283 -20.69 -0.05 5.18
C SER A 283 -21.28 1.33 4.91
N GLY A 284 -21.44 1.67 3.63
CA GLY A 284 -22.17 2.86 3.19
C GLY A 284 -23.65 2.83 3.59
N PRO A 285 -24.38 3.91 3.30
CA PRO A 285 -25.79 4.06 3.72
C PRO A 285 -26.72 2.95 3.23
N ASP A 286 -26.47 2.44 2.01
CA ASP A 286 -27.26 1.35 1.41
C ASP A 286 -26.75 -0.06 1.76
N GLY A 287 -25.68 -0.16 2.58
CA GLY A 287 -25.05 -1.41 2.94
C GLY A 287 -23.89 -1.83 2.02
N THR A 288 -23.54 -1.01 1.02
CA THR A 288 -22.40 -1.28 0.15
C THR A 288 -21.11 -1.25 0.95
N ARG A 289 -20.30 -2.30 0.84
CA ARG A 289 -18.96 -2.38 1.41
C ARG A 289 -17.93 -2.16 0.32
N ALA A 290 -16.92 -1.39 0.62
CA ALA A 290 -15.74 -1.24 -0.21
C ALA A 290 -14.53 -0.94 0.67
N ASN A 291 -13.39 -1.50 0.29
CA ASN A 291 -12.09 -1.25 0.88
C ASN A 291 -11.07 -1.05 -0.24
N GLU A 292 -9.88 -0.61 0.06
CA GLU A 292 -8.81 -0.55 -0.91
C GLU A 292 -8.40 -1.98 -1.32
N ALA A 293 -8.44 -2.27 -2.63
CA ALA A 293 -7.81 -3.44 -3.21
C ALA A 293 -6.63 -3.00 -4.07
N GLY A 294 -5.57 -3.66 -3.92
CA GLY A 294 -4.31 -3.29 -4.50
C GLY A 294 -3.37 -2.86 -3.38
N GLY A 295 -2.20 -2.57 -3.75
CA GLY A 295 -1.14 -2.24 -2.82
C GLY A 295 0.09 -1.89 -3.61
N ALA A 296 1.23 -2.17 -3.02
CA ALA A 296 2.49 -2.05 -3.72
C ALA A 296 2.80 -3.29 -4.55
N GLY A 297 3.78 -3.14 -5.42
CA GLY A 297 4.36 -4.22 -6.19
C GLY A 297 5.87 -4.30 -6.06
N PHE A 298 6.42 -5.39 -6.57
CA PHE A 298 7.84 -5.55 -6.83
C PHE A 298 8.10 -5.27 -8.31
N ALA A 299 9.01 -4.35 -8.61
CA ALA A 299 9.38 -4.01 -9.98
C ALA A 299 10.89 -4.19 -10.21
N ILE A 300 11.25 -4.32 -11.48
CA ILE A 300 12.64 -4.37 -11.95
C ILE A 300 12.92 -3.10 -12.73
N ASN A 301 14.08 -2.50 -12.51
CA ASN A 301 14.57 -1.36 -13.27
C ASN A 301 14.83 -1.76 -14.73
N ALA A 302 14.25 -1.04 -15.68
CA ALA A 302 14.48 -1.26 -17.10
C ALA A 302 15.97 -1.18 -17.49
N ASN A 303 16.75 -0.39 -16.75
CA ASN A 303 18.19 -0.18 -16.98
C ASN A 303 19.10 -1.12 -16.16
N SER A 304 18.54 -2.03 -15.36
CA SER A 304 19.32 -3.02 -14.61
C SER A 304 20.25 -3.80 -15.53
N LYS A 305 21.48 -4.04 -15.08
CA LYS A 305 22.48 -4.83 -15.79
C LYS A 305 22.50 -6.30 -15.37
N VAL A 306 21.72 -6.62 -14.32
CA VAL A 306 21.65 -7.95 -13.70
C VAL A 306 20.20 -8.48 -13.70
N LYS A 307 19.48 -8.28 -14.81
CA LYS A 307 18.04 -8.57 -14.92
C LYS A 307 17.67 -10.03 -14.62
N ASP A 308 18.53 -11.00 -15.01
CA ASP A 308 18.27 -12.41 -14.68
C ASP A 308 18.26 -12.63 -13.16
N ALA A 309 19.27 -12.12 -12.43
CA ALA A 309 19.31 -12.20 -10.96
C ALA A 309 18.20 -11.37 -10.31
N ALA A 310 17.87 -10.22 -10.87
CA ALA A 310 16.78 -9.37 -10.40
C ALA A 310 15.42 -10.08 -10.51
N TRP A 311 15.18 -10.78 -11.62
CA TRP A 311 13.96 -11.57 -11.81
C TRP A 311 13.91 -12.79 -10.88
N ASP A 312 15.01 -13.51 -10.70
CA ASP A 312 15.08 -14.66 -9.80
C ASP A 312 14.79 -14.23 -8.35
N PHE A 313 15.42 -13.13 -7.90
CA PHE A 313 15.14 -12.56 -6.58
C PHE A 313 13.70 -12.04 -6.46
N LEU A 314 13.13 -11.42 -7.50
CA LEU A 314 11.74 -10.96 -7.49
C LEU A 314 10.77 -12.14 -7.35
N GLN A 315 11.02 -13.27 -8.03
CA GLN A 315 10.21 -14.48 -7.87
C GLN A 315 10.26 -14.99 -6.41
N TYR A 316 11.41 -14.93 -5.77
CA TYR A 316 11.57 -15.31 -4.36
C TYR A 316 10.80 -14.37 -3.43
N LEU A 317 10.87 -13.02 -3.68
CA LEU A 317 10.09 -12.03 -2.95
C LEU A 317 8.57 -12.20 -3.12
N ALA A 318 8.13 -12.57 -4.31
CA ALA A 318 6.72 -12.76 -4.64
C ALA A 318 6.19 -14.15 -4.22
N GLY A 319 7.10 -15.07 -3.91
CA GLY A 319 6.80 -16.44 -3.49
C GLY A 319 6.34 -16.55 -2.03
N PRO A 320 6.10 -17.78 -1.56
CA PRO A 320 5.59 -18.04 -0.20
C PRO A 320 6.45 -17.42 0.90
N GLU A 321 7.78 -17.51 0.79
CA GLU A 321 8.72 -16.95 1.77
C GLU A 321 8.59 -15.42 1.89
N GLY A 322 8.47 -14.73 0.74
CA GLY A 322 8.26 -13.29 0.71
C GLY A 322 6.89 -12.88 1.25
N GLN A 323 5.83 -13.60 0.91
CA GLN A 323 4.48 -13.35 1.43
C GLN A 323 4.42 -13.52 2.96
N ILE A 324 5.11 -14.53 3.52
CA ILE A 324 5.21 -14.74 4.98
C ILE A 324 6.03 -13.62 5.63
N ALA A 325 7.18 -13.26 5.04
CA ALA A 325 8.00 -12.16 5.55
C ALA A 325 7.21 -10.85 5.55
N PHE A 326 6.45 -10.58 4.48
CA PHE A 326 5.61 -9.40 4.38
C PHE A 326 4.46 -9.41 5.40
N ALA A 327 3.80 -10.56 5.61
CA ALA A 327 2.77 -10.70 6.64
C ALA A 327 3.30 -10.35 8.04
N SER A 328 4.58 -10.60 8.31
CA SER A 328 5.21 -10.26 9.59
C SER A 328 5.37 -8.74 9.83
N THR A 329 5.26 -7.92 8.78
CA THR A 329 5.20 -6.45 8.86
C THR A 329 3.77 -5.91 8.94
N GLY A 330 2.76 -6.79 8.96
CA GLY A 330 1.36 -6.43 8.97
C GLY A 330 0.72 -6.32 7.58
N GLY A 331 1.41 -6.74 6.52
CA GLY A 331 0.85 -6.75 5.17
C GLY A 331 -0.10 -7.92 4.92
N SER A 332 -1.24 -7.68 4.30
CA SER A 332 -2.11 -8.75 3.81
C SER A 332 -1.52 -9.34 2.52
N PRO A 333 -1.47 -10.67 2.36
CA PRO A 333 -0.92 -11.29 1.16
C PRO A 333 -1.64 -10.85 -0.11
N ALA A 334 -0.88 -10.66 -1.20
CA ALA A 334 -1.43 -10.38 -2.52
C ALA A 334 -2.03 -11.64 -3.20
N VAL A 335 -1.64 -12.82 -2.74
CA VAL A 335 -2.11 -14.12 -3.25
C VAL A 335 -3.25 -14.62 -2.38
N PRO A 336 -4.51 -14.69 -2.87
CA PRO A 336 -5.67 -15.11 -2.08
C PRO A 336 -5.51 -16.45 -1.36
N ALA A 337 -4.85 -17.44 -1.99
CA ALA A 337 -4.60 -18.73 -1.37
C ALA A 337 -3.70 -18.66 -0.12
N MET A 338 -2.90 -17.60 0.01
CA MET A 338 -2.03 -17.37 1.18
C MET A 338 -2.78 -16.78 2.37
N ILE A 339 -3.94 -16.19 2.18
CA ILE A 339 -4.76 -15.61 3.26
C ILE A 339 -5.14 -16.66 4.31
N GLY A 340 -5.45 -17.89 3.86
CA GLY A 340 -5.75 -19.02 4.74
C GLY A 340 -4.53 -19.77 5.29
N ASN A 341 -3.32 -19.45 4.85
CA ASN A 341 -2.11 -20.14 5.20
C ASN A 341 -1.75 -19.96 6.69
N ALA A 342 -1.43 -21.06 7.39
CA ALA A 342 -1.14 -21.04 8.82
C ALA A 342 0.14 -20.25 9.15
N ASP A 343 1.16 -20.32 8.30
CA ASP A 343 2.43 -19.59 8.53
C ASP A 343 2.24 -18.09 8.33
N VAL A 344 1.41 -17.68 7.35
CA VAL A 344 1.04 -16.29 7.15
C VAL A 344 0.28 -15.75 8.37
N LYS A 345 -0.73 -16.48 8.86
CA LYS A 345 -1.47 -16.11 10.08
C LYS A 345 -0.58 -16.00 11.30
N ALA A 346 0.34 -16.96 11.45
CA ALA A 346 1.31 -16.95 12.55
C ALA A 346 2.31 -15.79 12.44
N ALA A 347 2.75 -15.46 11.23
CA ALA A 347 3.67 -14.34 10.96
C ALA A 347 3.02 -12.99 11.21
N PHE A 348 1.75 -12.84 10.90
CA PHE A 348 0.98 -11.59 11.09
C PHE A 348 0.91 -11.14 12.56
N LYS A 349 1.12 -12.06 13.52
CA LYS A 349 1.28 -11.79 14.97
C LYS A 349 0.17 -10.95 15.62
N ALA A 350 -0.98 -10.82 15.00
CA ALA A 350 -2.07 -10.05 15.54
C ALA A 350 -3.27 -10.96 15.81
N PRO A 351 -3.96 -10.78 16.93
CA PRO A 351 -5.21 -11.50 17.23
C PRO A 351 -6.33 -11.15 16.24
N PHE A 352 -6.08 -10.19 15.34
CA PHE A 352 -7.07 -9.60 14.46
C PHE A 352 -6.85 -9.96 12.97
N ALA A 353 -5.95 -10.90 12.65
CA ALA A 353 -5.62 -11.27 11.26
C ALA A 353 -6.87 -11.57 10.42
N ASP A 354 -7.85 -12.27 10.99
CA ASP A 354 -9.08 -12.62 10.27
C ASP A 354 -9.92 -11.39 9.89
N VAL A 355 -9.88 -10.29 10.67
CA VAL A 355 -10.57 -9.04 10.33
C VAL A 355 -9.91 -8.40 9.11
N PHE A 356 -8.57 -8.25 9.11
CA PHE A 356 -7.84 -7.69 7.97
C PHE A 356 -8.05 -8.52 6.70
N PHE A 357 -7.99 -9.84 6.84
CA PHE A 357 -8.11 -10.74 5.71
C PHE A 357 -9.53 -10.76 5.11
N SER A 358 -10.57 -10.65 5.96
CA SER A 358 -11.94 -10.56 5.47
C SER A 358 -12.22 -9.27 4.69
N GLU A 359 -11.49 -8.19 4.96
CA GLU A 359 -11.62 -6.92 4.23
C GLU A 359 -11.08 -7.00 2.80
N THR A 360 -10.24 -7.98 2.47
CA THR A 360 -9.77 -8.20 1.08
C THR A 360 -10.90 -8.60 0.14
N GLU A 361 -11.97 -9.24 0.66
CA GLU A 361 -13.10 -9.71 -0.13
C GLU A 361 -13.93 -8.57 -0.73
N VAL A 362 -13.91 -7.39 -0.12
CA VAL A 362 -14.65 -6.20 -0.55
C VAL A 362 -13.75 -5.16 -1.21
N GLY A 363 -12.56 -5.56 -1.60
CA GLY A 363 -11.56 -4.71 -2.21
C GLY A 363 -12.02 -4.08 -3.54
N LYS A 364 -11.69 -2.81 -3.73
CA LYS A 364 -11.85 -2.03 -4.97
C LYS A 364 -10.51 -1.45 -5.38
N VAL A 365 -10.20 -1.57 -6.64
CA VAL A 365 -9.00 -0.96 -7.21
C VAL A 365 -9.17 0.57 -7.20
N PHE A 366 -8.23 1.25 -6.55
CA PHE A 366 -8.17 2.71 -6.58
C PHE A 366 -7.52 3.18 -7.88
N PRO A 367 -7.79 4.42 -8.31
CA PRO A 367 -7.29 4.89 -9.59
C PRO A 367 -5.77 4.86 -9.67
N GLN A 368 -5.23 4.26 -10.73
CA GLN A 368 -3.81 4.26 -11.08
C GLN A 368 -3.66 4.25 -12.60
N PHE A 369 -3.26 5.38 -13.17
CA PHE A 369 -2.99 5.57 -14.59
C PHE A 369 -1.88 6.63 -14.78
N PRO A 370 -1.28 6.80 -15.96
CA PRO A 370 -0.08 7.63 -16.13
C PRO A 370 -0.16 9.05 -15.56
N LYS A 371 -1.30 9.73 -15.74
CA LYS A 371 -1.52 11.11 -15.25
C LYS A 371 -2.21 11.20 -13.89
N TYR A 372 -2.49 10.08 -13.22
CA TYR A 372 -3.27 10.08 -11.99
C TYR A 372 -2.68 10.98 -10.90
N VAL A 373 -1.37 10.91 -10.70
CA VAL A 373 -0.68 11.72 -9.68
C VAL A 373 -0.77 13.20 -9.99
N ASP A 374 -0.56 13.58 -11.25
CA ASP A 374 -0.61 14.99 -11.68
C ASP A 374 -2.02 15.56 -11.53
N ILE A 375 -3.05 14.85 -12.01
CA ILE A 375 -4.46 15.25 -11.87
C ILE A 375 -4.86 15.31 -10.40
N THR A 376 -4.40 14.35 -9.58
CA THR A 376 -4.72 14.36 -8.15
C THR A 376 -4.10 15.57 -7.46
N ASN A 377 -2.82 15.84 -7.67
CA ASN A 377 -2.11 16.90 -6.99
C ASN A 377 -2.52 18.31 -7.47
N ASN A 378 -2.80 18.47 -8.76
CA ASN A 378 -3.05 19.79 -9.35
C ASN A 378 -4.52 20.18 -9.36
N ASP A 379 -5.45 19.21 -9.38
CA ASP A 379 -6.89 19.46 -9.54
C ASP A 379 -7.71 18.89 -8.39
N ILE A 380 -7.64 17.58 -8.14
CA ILE A 380 -8.53 16.91 -7.19
C ILE A 380 -8.22 17.36 -5.75
N GLN A 381 -6.95 17.29 -5.33
CA GLN A 381 -6.57 17.61 -3.95
C GLN A 381 -6.90 19.08 -3.59
N PRO A 382 -6.57 20.10 -4.41
CA PRO A 382 -6.98 21.47 -4.12
C PRO A 382 -8.51 21.64 -4.04
N ALA A 383 -9.28 20.91 -4.86
CA ALA A 383 -10.73 20.94 -4.78
C ALA A 383 -11.26 20.31 -3.48
N LEU A 384 -10.69 19.19 -3.06
CA LEU A 384 -11.02 18.53 -1.80
C LEU A 384 -10.63 19.39 -0.59
N ASP A 385 -9.46 20.03 -0.61
CA ASP A 385 -8.99 20.90 0.47
C ASP A 385 -9.97 22.05 0.76
N ARG A 386 -10.60 22.61 -0.26
CA ARG A 386 -11.67 23.61 -0.07
C ARG A 386 -12.87 23.05 0.69
N VAL A 387 -13.19 21.76 0.49
CA VAL A 387 -14.28 21.10 1.22
C VAL A 387 -13.84 20.82 2.67
N TRP A 388 -12.62 20.33 2.85
CA TRP A 388 -12.07 20.02 4.18
C TRP A 388 -11.90 21.28 5.05
N ASN A 389 -11.63 22.43 4.41
CA ASN A 389 -11.53 23.73 5.08
C ASN A 389 -12.90 24.42 5.28
N GLY A 390 -13.99 23.83 4.78
CA GLY A 390 -15.32 24.44 4.84
C GLY A 390 -15.51 25.67 3.95
N GLU A 391 -14.65 25.86 2.95
CA GLU A 391 -14.65 27.00 2.02
C GLU A 391 -15.66 26.82 0.87
N ALA A 392 -15.98 25.56 0.54
CA ALA A 392 -16.93 25.23 -0.52
C ALA A 392 -17.70 23.95 -0.20
N THR A 393 -18.86 23.75 -0.84
CA THR A 393 -19.52 22.45 -0.85
C THR A 393 -18.78 21.49 -1.77
N ALA A 394 -18.93 20.18 -1.55
CA ALA A 394 -18.36 19.19 -2.44
C ALA A 394 -18.88 19.33 -3.89
N SER A 395 -20.17 19.66 -4.05
CA SER A 395 -20.77 19.89 -5.36
C SER A 395 -20.11 21.05 -6.12
N ASP A 396 -19.94 22.19 -5.46
CA ASP A 396 -19.35 23.37 -6.09
C ASP A 396 -17.88 23.14 -6.42
N SER A 397 -17.13 22.54 -5.48
CA SER A 397 -15.70 22.34 -5.62
C SER A 397 -15.33 21.31 -6.70
N LEU A 398 -15.98 20.14 -6.68
CA LEU A 398 -15.73 19.08 -7.65
C LEU A 398 -16.35 19.37 -9.02
N GLY A 399 -17.49 20.06 -9.05
CA GLY A 399 -18.12 20.51 -10.29
C GLY A 399 -17.23 21.51 -11.05
N ALA A 400 -16.52 22.38 -10.34
CA ALA A 400 -15.66 23.40 -10.95
C ALA A 400 -14.46 22.81 -11.72
N ILE A 401 -13.96 21.64 -11.35
CA ILE A 401 -12.79 21.00 -12.00
C ILE A 401 -13.18 19.95 -13.06
N LYS A 402 -14.47 19.62 -13.19
CA LYS A 402 -14.95 18.52 -14.04
C LYS A 402 -14.45 18.61 -15.48
N ASP A 403 -14.65 19.74 -16.10
CA ASP A 403 -14.31 19.93 -17.53
C ASP A 403 -12.81 19.92 -17.76
N GLN A 404 -12.04 20.50 -16.83
CA GLN A 404 -10.58 20.52 -16.87
C GLN A 404 -10.02 19.10 -16.78
N VAL A 405 -10.44 18.32 -15.77
CA VAL A 405 -9.98 16.93 -15.60
C VAL A 405 -10.37 16.08 -16.81
N ASN A 406 -11.60 16.22 -17.33
CA ASN A 406 -12.01 15.51 -18.54
C ASN A 406 -11.19 15.89 -19.79
N ALA A 407 -10.72 17.14 -19.90
CA ALA A 407 -9.84 17.56 -20.98
C ALA A 407 -8.45 16.90 -20.85
N GLU A 408 -7.92 16.80 -19.63
CA GLU A 408 -6.64 16.17 -19.35
C GLU A 408 -6.67 14.65 -19.61
N LEU A 409 -7.79 13.98 -19.28
CA LEU A 409 -7.99 12.57 -19.61
C LEU A 409 -7.96 12.30 -21.13
N LYS A 410 -8.50 13.21 -21.94
CA LYS A 410 -8.50 13.09 -23.41
C LYS A 410 -7.12 13.34 -24.04
N ALA A 411 -6.21 13.96 -23.32
CA ALA A 411 -4.87 14.28 -23.77
C ALA A 411 -3.81 13.23 -23.35
N GLN A 412 -4.25 12.05 -22.90
CA GLN A 412 -3.39 10.93 -22.53
C GLN A 412 -2.86 10.15 -23.73
#